data_0286067062398e1d080f1bba03d17bd6
#
_entry.id   0286067062398e1d080f1bba03d17bd6
#
_cell.length_a   1.000
_cell.length_b   1.000
_cell.length_c   1.000
_cell.angle_alpha   90.00
_cell.angle_beta   90.00
_cell.angle_gamma   90.00
#
_symmetry.space_group_name_H-M   'P 1'
#
loop_
_entity.id
_entity.type
_entity.pdbx_description
1 polymer ?
#
loop_
_entity_poly.entity_id
_entity_poly.type
_entity_poly.pdbx_seq_one_letter_code
_entity_poly.pdbx_strand_id
1 'polypeptide(L)'
;MSTRSVIRIKEKQYGKTNKLDLYHHHDGYIEGVGFDLMRRFYDKDKKEMYLYDAMQVANTLIKDIHDEYKATPYKHADIEYFYEIDINKKTITAWSVNNWEEKMKKYRKYSHNEILKMYLREV
;
A
#
# COMPACT_ATOMS: atom_id res chain seq x y z
N MET A 1 3.22 10.70 17.65
CA MET A 1 3.76 9.38 17.32
C MET A 1 3.57 9.07 15.85
N SER A 2 4.55 8.42 15.27
CA SER A 2 4.47 8.07 13.85
C SER A 2 3.64 6.81 13.66
N THR A 3 2.72 6.83 12.71
CA THR A 3 1.94 5.64 12.31
C THR A 3 2.68 4.99 11.14
N ARG A 4 3.32 3.88 11.41
CA ARG A 4 4.20 3.20 10.46
C ARG A 4 3.44 2.17 9.65
N SER A 5 3.84 2.00 8.39
CA SER A 5 3.19 1.05 7.49
C SER A 5 4.19 0.37 6.55
N VAL A 6 3.80 -0.79 6.08
CA VAL A 6 4.48 -1.50 4.99
C VAL A 6 3.51 -1.60 3.83
N ILE A 7 4.00 -1.33 2.64
CA ILE A 7 3.25 -1.44 1.40
C ILE A 7 3.87 -2.56 0.58
N ARG A 8 3.14 -3.66 0.42
CA ARG A 8 3.57 -4.81 -0.38
C ARG A 8 3.01 -4.71 -1.78
N ILE A 9 3.91 -4.68 -2.76
CA ILE A 9 3.54 -4.73 -4.17
C ILE A 9 3.65 -6.19 -4.60
N LYS A 10 2.54 -6.76 -5.05
CA LYS A 10 2.43 -8.18 -5.40
C LYS A 10 2.06 -8.31 -6.86
N GLU A 11 2.85 -9.12 -7.60
CA GLU A 11 2.61 -9.36 -9.01
C GLU A 11 2.88 -10.83 -9.32
N LYS A 12 1.92 -11.46 -9.99
CA LYS A 12 2.06 -12.84 -10.44
C LYS A 12 2.41 -12.86 -11.92
N GLN A 13 3.58 -13.44 -12.24
CA GLN A 13 4.05 -13.62 -13.62
C GLN A 13 4.55 -15.04 -13.79
N TYR A 14 4.15 -15.70 -14.87
CA TYR A 14 4.63 -17.05 -15.23
C TYR A 14 4.47 -18.07 -14.09
N GLY A 15 3.34 -17.99 -13.37
CA GLY A 15 3.08 -18.89 -12.26
C GLY A 15 3.82 -18.56 -10.96
N LYS A 16 4.67 -17.54 -10.95
CA LYS A 16 5.41 -17.10 -9.76
C LYS A 16 4.84 -15.80 -9.22
N THR A 17 4.73 -15.71 -7.89
CA THR A 17 4.32 -14.48 -7.22
C THR A 17 5.55 -13.75 -6.71
N ASN A 18 5.77 -12.55 -7.23
CA ASN A 18 6.84 -11.66 -6.79
C ASN A 18 6.26 -10.63 -5.82
N LYS A 19 7.02 -10.32 -4.77
CA LYS A 19 6.61 -9.35 -3.74
C LYS A 19 7.75 -8.37 -3.49
N LEU A 20 7.40 -7.09 -3.44
CA LEU A 20 8.34 -6.02 -3.10
C LEU A 20 7.71 -5.20 -1.97
N ASP A 21 8.42 -5.08 -0.86
CA ASP A 21 7.92 -4.33 0.30
C ASP A 21 8.57 -2.96 0.37
N LEU A 22 7.74 -1.94 0.55
CA LEU A 22 8.16 -0.58 0.82
C LEU A 22 7.73 -0.22 2.25
N TYR A 23 8.54 0.61 2.89
CA TYR A 23 8.26 1.11 4.24
C TYR A 23 7.93 2.59 4.18
N HIS A 24 6.92 2.99 4.97
CA HIS A 24 6.56 4.40 5.12
C HIS A 24 6.42 4.69 6.62
N HIS A 25 7.19 5.68 7.10
CA HIS A 25 7.34 5.93 8.53
C HIS A 25 6.19 6.72 9.15
N HIS A 26 5.55 7.60 8.38
CA HIS A 26 4.51 8.51 8.88
C HIS A 26 3.18 8.27 8.18
N ASP A 27 2.08 8.66 8.87
CA ASP A 27 0.73 8.73 8.28
C ASP A 27 0.27 7.44 7.59
N GLY A 28 0.64 6.29 8.16
CA GLY A 28 0.30 4.98 7.59
C GLY A 28 -1.17 4.61 7.65
N TYR A 29 -2.00 5.37 8.36
CA TYR A 29 -3.44 5.15 8.44
C TYR A 29 -4.11 5.37 7.06
N ILE A 30 -5.36 4.96 6.93
CA ILE A 30 -6.04 4.92 5.62
C ILE A 30 -6.11 6.30 4.97
N GLU A 31 -6.44 7.35 5.74
CA GLU A 31 -6.54 8.73 5.25
C GLU A 31 -5.17 9.33 4.85
N GLY A 32 -4.09 8.72 5.31
CA GLY A 32 -2.72 9.08 4.93
C GLY A 32 -2.23 8.28 3.74
N VAL A 33 -1.54 7.16 4.00
CA VAL A 33 -0.98 6.31 2.93
C VAL A 33 -2.06 5.77 2.01
N GLY A 34 -3.19 5.30 2.54
CA GLY A 34 -4.27 4.77 1.71
C GLY A 34 -4.75 5.78 0.68
N PHE A 35 -5.00 7.01 1.09
CA PHE A 35 -5.45 8.09 0.19
C PHE A 35 -4.34 8.51 -0.77
N ASP A 36 -3.08 8.50 -0.31
CA ASP A 36 -1.95 8.81 -1.19
C ASP A 36 -1.81 7.79 -2.31
N LEU A 37 -1.98 6.50 -2.00
CA LEU A 37 -1.96 5.45 -3.02
C LEU A 37 -3.10 5.63 -4.04
N MET A 38 -4.29 5.95 -3.57
CA MET A 38 -5.42 6.21 -4.46
C MET A 38 -5.18 7.43 -5.34
N ARG A 39 -4.65 8.52 -4.76
CA ARG A 39 -4.33 9.73 -5.53
C ARG A 39 -3.34 9.45 -6.66
N ARG A 40 -2.38 8.59 -6.43
CA ARG A 40 -1.32 8.28 -7.40
C ARG A 40 -1.75 7.30 -8.48
N PHE A 41 -2.63 6.36 -8.15
CA PHE A 41 -2.91 5.23 -9.02
C PHE A 41 -4.35 5.13 -9.51
N TYR A 42 -5.27 5.92 -8.97
CA TYR A 42 -6.66 5.90 -9.42
C TYR A 42 -6.96 7.07 -10.35
N ASP A 43 -7.48 6.75 -11.53
CA ASP A 43 -7.95 7.75 -12.49
C ASP A 43 -9.45 7.97 -12.31
N LYS A 44 -9.82 9.15 -11.83
CA LYS A 44 -11.22 9.52 -11.59
C LYS A 44 -12.05 9.60 -12.87
N ASP A 45 -11.45 10.03 -13.97
CA ASP A 45 -12.16 10.20 -15.24
C ASP A 45 -12.50 8.86 -15.85
N LYS A 46 -11.55 7.94 -15.86
CA LYS A 46 -11.75 6.59 -16.41
C LYS A 46 -12.26 5.59 -15.39
N LYS A 47 -12.29 5.95 -14.11
CA LYS A 47 -12.72 5.09 -13.00
C LYS A 47 -11.96 3.77 -12.96
N GLU A 48 -10.66 3.82 -13.17
CA GLU A 48 -9.81 2.63 -13.17
C GLU A 48 -8.48 2.88 -12.47
N MET A 49 -7.83 1.78 -12.06
CA MET A 49 -6.53 1.82 -11.41
C MET A 49 -5.42 1.68 -12.45
N TYR A 50 -4.39 2.55 -12.36
CA TYR A 50 -3.18 2.47 -13.16
C TYR A 50 -2.12 1.67 -12.42
N LEU A 51 -2.24 0.37 -12.43
CA LEU A 51 -1.29 -0.57 -11.83
C LEU A 51 -0.80 -1.52 -12.94
N TYR A 52 0.22 -1.09 -13.68
CA TYR A 52 0.69 -1.85 -14.85
C TYR A 52 1.63 -3.00 -14.48
N ASP A 53 2.67 -2.70 -13.71
CA ASP A 53 3.59 -3.70 -13.21
C ASP A 53 4.23 -3.24 -11.90
N ALA A 54 4.91 -4.16 -11.20
CA ALA A 54 5.49 -3.86 -9.90
C ALA A 54 6.59 -2.79 -9.96
N MET A 55 7.37 -2.76 -11.04
CA MET A 55 8.42 -1.75 -11.21
C MET A 55 7.84 -0.35 -11.38
N GLN A 56 6.80 -0.21 -12.20
CA GLN A 56 6.13 1.07 -12.40
C GLN A 56 5.59 1.62 -11.07
N VAL A 57 4.94 0.77 -10.29
CA VAL A 57 4.36 1.16 -9.00
C VAL A 57 5.46 1.54 -8.01
N ALA A 58 6.48 0.70 -7.88
CA ALA A 58 7.60 0.96 -6.97
C ALA A 58 8.33 2.25 -7.33
N ASN A 59 8.63 2.46 -8.60
CA ASN A 59 9.32 3.66 -9.06
C ASN A 59 8.50 4.92 -8.82
N THR A 60 7.19 4.85 -9.02
CA THR A 60 6.30 5.98 -8.75
C THR A 60 6.34 6.39 -7.28
N LEU A 61 6.36 5.42 -6.38
CA LEU A 61 6.38 5.69 -4.94
C LEU A 61 7.76 6.15 -4.45
N ILE A 62 8.84 5.48 -4.88
CA ILE A 62 10.19 5.77 -4.42
C ILE A 62 10.71 7.09 -5.00
N LYS A 63 10.27 7.48 -6.17
CA LYS A 63 10.74 8.65 -6.90
C LYS A 63 10.58 9.95 -6.11
N ASP A 64 9.53 10.07 -5.32
CA ASP A 64 9.27 11.27 -4.53
C ASP A 64 9.91 11.13 -3.15
N ILE A 65 11.06 11.76 -2.97
CA ILE A 65 11.80 11.71 -1.70
C ILE A 65 11.03 12.37 -0.55
N HIS A 66 10.09 13.25 -0.83
CA HIS A 66 9.29 13.91 0.20
C HIS A 66 8.23 12.99 0.81
N ASP A 67 7.79 11.97 0.09
CA ASP A 67 6.78 11.04 0.57
C ASP A 67 7.38 9.86 1.35
N GLU A 68 8.71 9.74 1.36
CA GLU A 68 9.45 8.79 2.21
C GLU A 68 9.07 7.31 2.05
N TYR A 69 8.67 6.89 0.84
CA TYR A 69 8.54 5.47 0.54
C TYR A 69 9.92 4.88 0.26
N LYS A 70 10.32 3.88 1.02
CA LYS A 70 11.65 3.28 0.91
C LYS A 70 11.56 1.77 0.75
N ALA A 71 12.30 1.22 -0.22
CA ALA A 71 12.45 -0.22 -0.33
C ALA A 71 13.13 -0.74 0.95
N THR A 72 12.63 -1.83 1.49
CA THR A 72 13.17 -2.39 2.71
C THR A 72 13.24 -3.91 2.63
N PRO A 73 14.44 -4.50 2.89
CA PRO A 73 14.55 -5.94 3.07
C PRO A 73 14.24 -6.37 4.50
N TYR A 74 14.06 -5.43 5.42
CA TYR A 74 13.89 -5.73 6.84
C TYR A 74 12.41 -5.80 7.21
N LYS A 75 12.10 -6.70 8.15
CA LYS A 75 10.79 -6.73 8.79
C LYS A 75 10.77 -5.65 9.86
N HIS A 76 9.80 -4.74 9.75
CA HIS A 76 9.58 -3.74 10.76
C HIS A 76 8.57 -4.25 11.78
N ALA A 77 9.01 -4.38 13.04
CA ALA A 77 8.19 -4.98 14.09
C ALA A 77 7.07 -4.10 14.60
N ASP A 78 7.12 -2.82 14.33
CA ASP A 78 6.23 -1.83 14.94
C ASP A 78 5.29 -1.15 13.95
N ILE A 79 4.97 -1.82 12.84
CA ILE A 79 3.99 -1.28 11.90
C ILE A 79 2.57 -1.42 12.46
N GLU A 80 1.74 -0.44 12.12
CA GLU A 80 0.33 -0.41 12.53
C GLU A 80 -0.61 -0.67 11.36
N TYR A 81 -0.13 -0.51 10.13
CA TYR A 81 -0.90 -0.77 8.91
C TYR A 81 -0.06 -1.54 7.90
N PHE A 82 -0.73 -2.43 7.19
CA PHE A 82 -0.14 -3.22 6.11
C PHE A 82 -1.01 -3.06 4.87
N TYR A 83 -0.39 -2.63 3.78
CA TYR A 83 -1.06 -2.43 2.49
C TYR A 83 -0.59 -3.48 1.51
N GLU A 84 -1.51 -3.99 0.68
CA GLU A 84 -1.17 -4.88 -0.41
C GLU A 84 -1.70 -4.32 -1.72
N ILE A 85 -0.78 -4.00 -2.63
CA ILE A 85 -1.10 -3.57 -3.98
C ILE A 85 -1.01 -4.82 -4.86
N ASP A 86 -2.14 -5.30 -5.35
CA ASP A 86 -2.21 -6.47 -6.22
C ASP A 86 -2.27 -6.00 -7.66
N ILE A 87 -1.17 -6.18 -8.40
CA ILE A 87 -1.05 -5.71 -9.78
C ILE A 87 -2.03 -6.45 -10.70
N ASN A 88 -2.18 -7.75 -10.52
CA ASN A 88 -3.03 -8.57 -11.39
C ASN A 88 -4.52 -8.24 -11.21
N LYS A 89 -4.94 -8.03 -9.97
CA LYS A 89 -6.33 -7.67 -9.66
C LYS A 89 -6.59 -6.18 -9.73
N LYS A 90 -5.53 -5.36 -9.81
CA LYS A 90 -5.59 -3.90 -9.80
C LYS A 90 -6.32 -3.37 -8.57
N THR A 91 -5.95 -3.89 -7.41
CA THR A 91 -6.58 -3.53 -6.14
C THR A 91 -5.57 -3.09 -5.11
N ILE A 92 -6.02 -2.26 -4.17
CA ILE A 92 -5.28 -1.86 -2.98
C ILE A 92 -6.11 -2.27 -1.77
N THR A 93 -5.57 -3.18 -0.98
CA THR A 93 -6.21 -3.66 0.26
C THR A 93 -5.32 -3.28 1.44
N ALA A 94 -5.92 -3.00 2.57
CA ALA A 94 -5.19 -2.64 3.77
C ALA A 94 -5.70 -3.40 4.99
N TRP A 95 -4.83 -3.52 5.98
CA TRP A 95 -5.17 -4.09 7.28
C TRP A 95 -4.57 -3.23 8.37
N SER A 96 -5.31 -3.01 9.45
CA SER A 96 -4.69 -2.58 10.68
C SER A 96 -4.02 -3.81 11.30
N VAL A 97 -2.80 -3.65 11.78
CA VAL A 97 -1.98 -4.79 12.21
C VAL A 97 -1.24 -4.49 13.50
N ASN A 98 -0.81 -5.55 14.16
CA ASN A 98 0.19 -5.52 15.21
C ASN A 98 1.28 -6.51 14.82
N ASN A 99 2.51 -6.03 14.71
CA ASN A 99 3.65 -6.83 14.28
C ASN A 99 4.69 -7.01 15.39
N TRP A 100 4.23 -7.16 16.62
CA TRP A 100 5.11 -7.48 17.75
C TRP A 100 5.57 -8.93 17.66
N GLU A 101 6.81 -9.19 18.06
CA GLU A 101 7.39 -10.54 18.14
C GLU A 101 7.44 -11.27 16.78
N GLU A 102 7.62 -10.51 15.70
CA GLU A 102 7.75 -11.05 14.34
C GLU A 102 6.49 -11.79 13.83
N LYS A 103 5.37 -11.70 14.55
CA LYS A 103 4.10 -12.28 14.12
C LYS A 103 3.12 -11.18 13.80
N MET A 104 2.88 -10.96 12.51
CA MET A 104 1.91 -9.95 12.08
C MET A 104 0.50 -10.44 12.36
N LYS A 105 -0.17 -9.76 13.29
CA LYS A 105 -1.56 -10.04 13.63
C LYS A 105 -2.45 -8.99 12.98
N LYS A 106 -3.34 -9.43 12.11
CA LYS A 106 -4.28 -8.56 11.38
C LYS A 106 -5.56 -8.40 12.19
N TYR A 107 -5.99 -7.15 12.41
CA TYR A 107 -7.19 -6.85 13.19
C TYR A 107 -8.36 -6.48 12.30
N ARG A 108 -8.19 -5.49 11.43
CA ARG A 108 -9.28 -5.03 10.57
C ARG A 108 -8.81 -4.98 9.13
N LYS A 109 -9.65 -5.49 8.22
CA LYS A 109 -9.43 -5.40 6.79
C LYS A 109 -10.20 -4.22 6.22
N TYR A 110 -9.52 -3.45 5.37
CA TYR A 110 -10.11 -2.41 4.54
C TYR A 110 -10.02 -2.88 3.09
N SER A 111 -11.16 -3.21 2.49
CA SER A 111 -11.19 -3.65 1.10
C SER A 111 -10.83 -2.51 0.15
N HIS A 112 -10.44 -2.86 -1.08
CA HIS A 112 -10.17 -1.87 -2.12
C HIS A 112 -11.35 -0.91 -2.30
N ASN A 113 -12.57 -1.44 -2.40
CA ASN A 113 -13.76 -0.62 -2.59
C ASN A 113 -14.04 0.29 -1.40
N GLU A 114 -13.79 -0.20 -0.19
CA GLU A 114 -13.96 0.59 1.02
C GLU A 114 -12.99 1.78 1.05
N ILE A 115 -11.71 1.55 0.75
CA ILE A 115 -10.70 2.61 0.70
C ILE A 115 -11.06 3.62 -0.39
N LEU A 116 -11.43 3.14 -1.57
CA LEU A 116 -11.80 4.00 -2.69
C LEU A 116 -13.00 4.88 -2.37
N LYS A 117 -14.03 4.32 -1.75
CA LYS A 117 -15.20 5.10 -1.33
C LYS A 117 -14.84 6.18 -0.31
N MET A 118 -14.00 5.85 0.67
CA MET A 118 -13.52 6.83 1.65
C MET A 118 -12.77 7.96 0.95
N TYR A 119 -11.86 7.62 0.04
CA TYR A 119 -11.07 8.59 -0.72
C TYR A 119 -11.95 9.52 -1.55
N LEU A 120 -12.93 8.97 -2.26
CA LEU A 120 -13.79 9.76 -3.14
C LEU A 120 -14.73 10.72 -2.37
N ARG A 121 -15.01 10.44 -1.09
CA ARG A 121 -15.78 11.37 -0.25
C ARG A 121 -14.98 12.60 0.13
N GLU A 122 -13.67 12.47 0.25
CA GLU A 122 -12.79 13.55 0.73
C GLU A 122 -12.29 14.44 -0.40
N VAL A 123 -12.58 14.11 -1.64
CA VAL A 123 -12.00 14.81 -2.81
C VAL A 123 -13.04 15.66 -3.52
#